data_a157cd407f6a1c1f633b939e78971321
#
_entry.id   a157cd407f6a1c1f633b939e78971321
#
_cell.length_a   1.000
_cell.length_b   1.000
_cell.length_c   1.000
_cell.angle_alpha   90.00
_cell.angle_beta   90.00
_cell.angle_gamma   90.00
#
_symmetry.space_group_name_H-M   'P 1'
#
loop_
_entity.id
_entity.type
_entity.pdbx_description
1 polymer ?
#
loop_
_entity_poly.entity_id
_entity_poly.type
_entity_poly.pdbx_seq_one_letter_code
_entity_poly.pdbx_strand_id
1 'polypeptide(L)'
;MGLIIAAGNTKPAFPYDYYYGVKININVADTALERVGRSELHVSLPVQSLMRRCLLNDAGQVVTYLHQTDSTKTDTGAAADLTGASGMVMVEIPKHYRKFEFDGTTFTCLISQYQLPGFIEVPKMYRSAYEATIDRTLSATPKLASVVNTTAAFRGGNNNTAWDGTYRTLLGRPATQTSLTNFRKYARNRGAAGLNSAGWNCDLYAAQNATYWLYVIEYANLNCQLDFNAQPTSEGYKQGGLGAGVTTLNSTKWNTFNSYYPFVPCGTTNSLGNASGVVEYTMPDEYDTGVVTKVKVPSYRGIENPFGHVWSWTDGCKCAIESDADGGISSFYTCDNPANYQDTNYDNYVKRGELPHKEGYVKRMMIGEYGENMPTEVGAGSTTYFADYFYTNIPASGVAQRGVLFGGYANNGAYAGLSYANTFHSASYTTASIGSRLCFIPAA
;
A
#
# COMPACT_ATOMS: atom_id res chain seq x y z
N MET A 1 31.85 -44.26 -37.51
CA MET A 1 30.56 -43.62 -37.82
C MET A 1 30.21 -42.73 -36.62
N GLY A 2 30.67 -41.50 -36.65
CA GLY A 2 30.44 -40.55 -35.57
C GLY A 2 29.08 -39.90 -35.70
N LEU A 3 28.26 -40.02 -34.70
CA LEU A 3 26.96 -39.32 -34.56
C LEU A 3 27.24 -37.84 -34.31
N ILE A 4 27.13 -37.02 -35.33
CA ILE A 4 27.08 -35.57 -35.17
C ILE A 4 25.68 -35.27 -34.65
N ILE A 5 25.54 -35.12 -33.33
CA ILE A 5 24.39 -34.46 -32.75
C ILE A 5 24.54 -32.99 -33.15
N ALA A 6 23.76 -32.56 -34.12
CA ALA A 6 23.55 -31.15 -34.36
C ALA A 6 22.99 -30.56 -33.09
N ALA A 7 23.84 -29.85 -32.32
CA ALA A 7 23.40 -28.95 -31.31
C ALA A 7 22.53 -27.91 -32.03
N GLY A 8 21.23 -28.16 -32.04
CA GLY A 8 20.28 -27.13 -32.41
C GLY A 8 20.65 -25.90 -31.60
N ASN A 9 20.91 -24.80 -32.27
CA ASN A 9 20.97 -23.47 -31.70
C ASN A 9 19.59 -23.14 -31.08
N THR A 10 19.23 -23.79 -29.99
CA THR A 10 18.32 -23.18 -29.07
C THR A 10 19.09 -21.99 -28.53
N LYS A 11 18.87 -20.77 -29.04
CA LYS A 11 19.05 -19.57 -28.27
C LYS A 11 18.60 -19.95 -26.87
N PRO A 12 19.42 -19.76 -25.80
CA PRO A 12 18.95 -19.96 -24.46
C PRO A 12 17.64 -19.22 -24.41
N ALA A 13 16.55 -19.92 -24.01
CA ALA A 13 15.22 -19.31 -23.94
C ALA A 13 15.43 -17.99 -23.22
N PHE A 14 15.42 -16.92 -24.00
CA PHE A 14 15.89 -15.61 -23.51
C PHE A 14 14.90 -15.23 -22.41
N PRO A 15 15.33 -14.59 -21.31
CA PRO A 15 14.45 -14.15 -20.23
C PRO A 15 13.16 -13.48 -20.69
N TYR A 16 13.10 -12.98 -21.93
CA TYR A 16 11.93 -12.37 -22.56
C TYR A 16 10.63 -13.17 -22.40
N ASP A 17 10.68 -14.48 -22.46
CA ASP A 17 9.49 -15.34 -22.30
C ASP A 17 8.99 -15.40 -20.84
N TYR A 18 9.73 -14.86 -19.89
CA TYR A 18 9.50 -15.03 -18.46
C TYR A 18 9.32 -13.72 -17.70
N TYR A 19 9.37 -12.57 -18.37
CA TYR A 19 9.15 -11.27 -17.75
C TYR A 19 8.16 -10.41 -18.52
N TYR A 20 7.59 -9.46 -17.84
CA TYR A 20 6.75 -8.39 -18.36
C TYR A 20 6.94 -7.13 -17.52
N GLY A 21 6.57 -5.99 -18.07
CA GLY A 21 6.75 -4.73 -17.36
C GLY A 21 6.38 -3.53 -18.20
N VAL A 22 6.89 -2.39 -17.79
CA VAL A 22 6.60 -1.10 -18.43
C VAL A 22 7.85 -0.25 -18.61
N LYS A 23 7.77 0.70 -19.55
CA LYS A 23 8.75 1.78 -19.70
C LYS A 23 8.16 3.11 -19.28
N ILE A 24 8.96 3.88 -18.57
CA ILE A 24 8.66 5.24 -18.12
C ILE A 24 9.68 6.18 -18.74
N ASN A 25 9.29 6.93 -19.77
CA ASN A 25 10.14 7.98 -20.34
C ASN A 25 10.01 9.24 -19.48
N ILE A 26 11.13 9.70 -18.90
CA ILE A 26 11.15 10.85 -17.98
C ILE A 26 10.79 12.19 -18.64
N ASN A 27 10.75 12.27 -19.96
CA ASN A 27 10.41 13.47 -20.73
C ASN A 27 8.96 13.46 -21.24
N VAL A 28 8.22 12.38 -21.02
CA VAL A 28 6.81 12.25 -21.44
C VAL A 28 5.90 12.50 -20.27
N ALA A 29 5.02 13.48 -20.41
CA ALA A 29 4.11 13.88 -19.35
C ALA A 29 2.88 12.96 -19.21
N ASP A 30 2.60 12.11 -20.20
CA ASP A 30 1.49 11.16 -20.15
C ASP A 30 1.69 10.15 -19.01
N THR A 31 0.62 9.81 -18.33
CA THR A 31 0.62 8.78 -17.28
C THR A 31 0.52 7.36 -17.82
N ALA A 32 0.08 7.20 -19.08
CA ALA A 32 0.03 5.92 -19.76
C ALA A 32 1.43 5.46 -20.18
N LEU A 33 1.71 4.17 -20.00
CA LEU A 33 3.04 3.60 -20.17
C LEU A 33 3.08 2.57 -21.30
N GLU A 34 4.24 2.48 -21.95
CA GLU A 34 4.54 1.40 -22.89
C GLU A 34 4.71 0.08 -22.14
N ARG A 35 3.99 -0.96 -22.56
CA ARG A 35 4.17 -2.33 -22.06
C ARG A 35 5.36 -2.98 -22.75
N VAL A 36 6.18 -3.71 -22.00
CA VAL A 36 7.37 -4.41 -22.51
C VAL A 36 7.43 -5.82 -21.96
N GLY A 37 8.24 -6.66 -22.60
CA GLY A 37 8.28 -8.10 -22.32
C GLY A 37 7.18 -8.84 -23.07
N ARG A 38 6.88 -10.05 -22.63
CA ARG A 38 5.94 -10.93 -23.32
C ARG A 38 4.49 -10.49 -23.13
N SER A 39 3.79 -10.26 -24.24
CA SER A 39 2.41 -9.74 -24.27
C SER A 39 1.41 -10.63 -23.51
N GLU A 40 1.53 -11.97 -23.63
CA GLU A 40 0.66 -12.92 -22.96
C GLU A 40 0.79 -12.87 -21.43
N LEU A 41 1.95 -12.42 -20.90
CA LEU A 41 2.13 -12.23 -19.48
C LEU A 41 1.42 -10.96 -18.97
N HIS A 42 1.21 -9.96 -19.83
CA HIS A 42 0.36 -8.80 -19.50
C HIS A 42 -1.14 -9.14 -19.45
N VAL A 43 -1.56 -10.19 -20.13
CA VAL A 43 -2.94 -10.69 -20.06
C VAL A 43 -3.12 -11.61 -18.85
N SER A 44 -2.23 -12.59 -18.68
CA SER A 44 -2.32 -13.59 -17.61
C SER A 44 -1.91 -13.06 -16.23
N LEU A 45 -1.05 -12.02 -16.18
CA LEU A 45 -0.56 -11.36 -14.97
C LEU A 45 -0.10 -12.37 -13.89
N PRO A 46 0.88 -13.22 -14.19
CA PRO A 46 1.16 -14.40 -13.40
C PRO A 46 1.54 -14.09 -11.94
N VAL A 47 2.14 -12.93 -11.64
CA VAL A 47 2.43 -12.50 -10.28
C VAL A 47 1.16 -11.98 -9.60
N GLN A 48 0.47 -11.02 -10.22
CA GLN A 48 -0.73 -10.39 -9.64
C GLN A 48 -1.89 -11.38 -9.49
N SER A 49 -2.01 -12.39 -10.37
CA SER A 49 -3.07 -13.40 -10.29
C SER A 49 -2.95 -14.32 -9.07
N LEU A 50 -1.78 -14.37 -8.44
CA LEU A 50 -1.54 -15.11 -7.20
C LEU A 50 -1.82 -14.30 -5.95
N MET A 51 -2.07 -12.99 -6.07
CA MET A 51 -2.50 -12.18 -4.94
C MET A 51 -3.89 -12.61 -4.52
N ARG A 52 -4.04 -13.01 -3.25
CA ARG A 52 -5.34 -13.48 -2.73
C ARG A 52 -5.47 -13.27 -1.24
N ARG A 53 -6.71 -13.05 -0.80
CA ARG A 53 -7.04 -12.95 0.63
C ARG A 53 -6.94 -14.31 1.31
N CYS A 54 -6.45 -14.29 2.55
CA CYS A 54 -6.39 -15.45 3.42
C CYS A 54 -6.62 -15.04 4.87
N LEU A 55 -6.90 -16.02 5.72
CA LEU A 55 -6.83 -15.88 7.18
C LEU A 55 -5.44 -16.33 7.63
N LEU A 56 -4.70 -15.41 8.27
CA LEU A 56 -3.35 -15.63 8.76
C LEU A 56 -3.36 -15.65 10.30
N ASN A 57 -2.94 -16.73 10.92
CA ASN A 57 -2.86 -16.84 12.38
C ASN A 57 -1.66 -16.07 12.95
N ASP A 58 -1.60 -15.91 14.28
CA ASP A 58 -0.51 -15.18 14.95
C ASP A 58 0.87 -15.82 14.76
N ALA A 59 0.94 -17.11 14.39
CA ALA A 59 2.17 -17.80 14.01
C ALA A 59 2.62 -17.49 12.56
N GLY A 60 1.83 -16.71 11.79
CA GLY A 60 2.12 -16.39 10.39
C GLY A 60 1.79 -17.52 9.42
N GLN A 61 0.92 -18.46 9.80
CA GLN A 61 0.48 -19.57 8.96
C GLN A 61 -0.89 -19.25 8.36
N VAL A 62 -1.06 -19.55 7.08
CA VAL A 62 -2.36 -19.46 6.41
C VAL A 62 -3.27 -20.58 6.94
N VAL A 63 -4.37 -20.17 7.57
CA VAL A 63 -5.41 -21.11 8.07
C VAL A 63 -6.29 -21.57 6.92
N THR A 64 -6.74 -20.60 6.10
CA THR A 64 -7.52 -20.85 4.88
C THR A 64 -7.39 -19.65 3.93
N TYR A 65 -7.56 -19.92 2.65
CA TYR A 65 -7.75 -18.85 1.68
C TYR A 65 -9.24 -18.47 1.60
N LEU A 66 -9.52 -17.23 1.24
CA LEU A 66 -10.87 -16.75 1.03
C LEU A 66 -11.29 -16.93 -0.43
N HIS A 67 -12.59 -17.00 -0.65
CA HIS A 67 -13.17 -17.22 -1.97
C HIS A 67 -12.79 -16.07 -2.92
N GLN A 68 -12.56 -16.39 -4.19
CA GLN A 68 -12.02 -15.44 -5.17
C GLN A 68 -12.93 -14.24 -5.44
N THR A 69 -14.24 -14.40 -5.32
CA THR A 69 -15.24 -13.37 -5.64
C THR A 69 -16.11 -12.95 -4.45
N ASP A 70 -15.88 -13.52 -3.26
CA ASP A 70 -16.69 -13.20 -2.07
C ASP A 70 -15.89 -13.57 -0.80
N SER A 71 -15.22 -12.61 -0.20
CA SER A 71 -14.39 -12.82 0.99
C SER A 71 -15.16 -13.19 2.26
N THR A 72 -16.49 -13.18 2.24
CA THR A 72 -17.30 -13.71 3.34
C THR A 72 -17.33 -15.24 3.38
N LYS A 73 -16.70 -15.86 2.38
CA LYS A 73 -16.57 -17.32 2.23
C LYS A 73 -15.10 -17.72 2.17
N THR A 74 -14.84 -18.95 2.60
CA THR A 74 -13.58 -19.64 2.34
C THR A 74 -13.50 -20.09 0.89
N ASP A 75 -12.34 -20.51 0.42
CA ASP A 75 -12.17 -21.07 -0.93
C ASP A 75 -12.99 -22.34 -1.18
N THR A 76 -13.40 -23.03 -0.13
CA THR A 76 -14.32 -24.18 -0.21
C THR A 76 -15.80 -23.80 -0.21
N GLY A 77 -16.13 -22.50 -0.08
CA GLY A 77 -17.50 -21.98 -0.09
C GLY A 77 -18.18 -21.92 1.28
N ALA A 78 -17.53 -22.38 2.35
CA ALA A 78 -18.04 -22.25 3.72
C ALA A 78 -17.97 -20.78 4.19
N ALA A 79 -18.80 -20.38 5.16
CA ALA A 79 -18.72 -19.07 5.78
C ALA A 79 -17.33 -18.83 6.40
N ALA A 80 -16.73 -17.70 6.10
CA ALA A 80 -15.43 -17.31 6.66
C ALA A 80 -15.62 -16.50 7.94
N ASP A 81 -14.82 -16.80 8.96
CA ASP A 81 -14.75 -15.99 10.16
C ASP A 81 -13.78 -14.82 9.97
N LEU A 82 -14.32 -13.65 9.71
CA LEU A 82 -13.54 -12.41 9.51
C LEU A 82 -13.37 -11.61 10.80
N THR A 83 -13.84 -12.11 11.95
CA THR A 83 -13.84 -11.40 13.24
C THR A 83 -12.47 -11.34 13.90
N GLY A 84 -11.52 -12.15 13.43
CA GLY A 84 -10.18 -12.29 13.99
C GLY A 84 -9.98 -13.50 14.89
N ALA A 85 -11.03 -14.26 15.22
CA ALA A 85 -10.90 -15.47 16.03
C ALA A 85 -10.14 -16.59 15.28
N SER A 86 -10.33 -16.66 13.95
CA SER A 86 -9.63 -17.63 13.09
C SER A 86 -8.35 -17.10 12.45
N GLY A 87 -8.03 -15.84 12.62
CA GLY A 87 -6.84 -15.19 12.06
C GLY A 87 -7.14 -13.82 11.45
N MET A 88 -6.08 -13.14 11.00
CA MET A 88 -6.17 -11.83 10.38
C MET A 88 -6.48 -11.95 8.89
N VAL A 89 -7.35 -11.08 8.38
CA VAL A 89 -7.66 -11.04 6.94
C VAL A 89 -6.52 -10.32 6.21
N MET A 90 -5.69 -11.10 5.54
CA MET A 90 -4.50 -10.61 4.85
C MET A 90 -4.57 -10.89 3.36
N VAL A 91 -3.87 -10.09 2.56
CA VAL A 91 -3.59 -10.38 1.15
C VAL A 91 -2.18 -10.92 1.05
N GLU A 92 -2.04 -12.14 0.54
CA GLU A 92 -0.74 -12.71 0.19
C GLU A 92 -0.21 -12.00 -1.05
N ILE A 93 0.96 -11.36 -0.93
CA ILE A 93 1.76 -10.87 -2.06
C ILE A 93 2.78 -11.98 -2.34
N PRO A 94 2.72 -12.64 -3.52
CA PRO A 94 3.57 -13.78 -3.79
C PRO A 94 5.04 -13.36 -3.92
N LYS A 95 5.95 -14.28 -3.62
CA LYS A 95 7.35 -14.12 -3.98
C LYS A 95 7.46 -13.92 -5.49
N HIS A 96 8.20 -12.91 -5.89
CA HIS A 96 8.47 -12.62 -7.28
C HIS A 96 9.85 -11.93 -7.41
N TYR A 97 10.23 -11.62 -8.62
CA TYR A 97 11.51 -10.99 -8.92
C TYR A 97 11.27 -9.75 -9.77
N ARG A 98 12.07 -8.72 -9.58
CA ARG A 98 11.94 -7.46 -10.31
C ARG A 98 13.28 -6.89 -10.72
N LYS A 99 13.29 -6.10 -11.78
CA LYS A 99 14.46 -5.40 -12.28
C LYS A 99 14.09 -4.00 -12.71
N PHE A 100 14.91 -3.05 -12.35
CA PHE A 100 14.79 -1.66 -12.76
C PHE A 100 16.07 -1.27 -13.49
N GLU A 101 15.93 -0.69 -14.68
CA GLU A 101 17.04 -0.24 -15.51
C GLU A 101 16.78 1.18 -15.98
N PHE A 102 17.81 1.99 -16.09
CA PHE A 102 17.74 3.35 -16.60
C PHE A 102 18.77 3.58 -17.67
N ASP A 103 18.38 4.04 -18.85
CA ASP A 103 19.24 4.30 -20.00
C ASP A 103 19.64 5.79 -20.15
N GLY A 104 19.30 6.64 -19.15
CA GLY A 104 19.49 8.09 -19.18
C GLY A 104 18.22 8.86 -19.55
N THR A 105 17.21 8.20 -20.13
CA THR A 105 15.96 8.80 -20.59
C THR A 105 14.74 7.99 -20.15
N THR A 106 14.90 6.66 -20.10
CA THR A 106 13.78 5.74 -19.88
C THR A 106 14.11 4.76 -18.78
N PHE A 107 13.24 4.65 -17.78
CA PHE A 107 13.24 3.53 -16.86
C PHE A 107 12.50 2.35 -17.49
N THR A 108 13.10 1.17 -17.42
CA THR A 108 12.45 -0.10 -17.73
C THR A 108 12.21 -0.85 -16.42
N CYS A 109 10.93 -1.06 -16.08
CA CYS A 109 10.49 -1.68 -14.84
C CYS A 109 9.90 -3.05 -15.16
N LEU A 110 10.55 -4.13 -14.72
CA LEU A 110 10.25 -5.52 -15.09
C LEU A 110 9.92 -6.36 -13.88
N ILE A 111 9.00 -7.32 -14.05
CA ILE A 111 8.73 -8.37 -13.06
C ILE A 111 8.71 -9.75 -13.67
N SER A 112 8.99 -10.77 -12.84
CA SER A 112 8.97 -12.18 -13.21
C SER A 112 8.60 -13.05 -12.01
N GLN A 113 7.97 -14.21 -12.25
CA GLN A 113 7.84 -15.27 -11.25
C GLN A 113 9.17 -16.04 -11.02
N TYR A 114 10.12 -15.88 -11.92
CA TYR A 114 11.37 -16.62 -11.94
C TYR A 114 12.56 -15.71 -11.65
N GLN A 115 13.56 -16.26 -10.97
CA GLN A 115 14.84 -15.58 -10.80
C GLN A 115 15.59 -15.53 -12.13
N LEU A 116 15.62 -14.34 -12.73
CA LEU A 116 16.32 -14.07 -13.97
C LEU A 116 17.60 -13.28 -13.71
N PRO A 117 18.59 -13.29 -14.60
CA PRO A 117 19.82 -12.51 -14.44
C PRO A 117 19.54 -11.01 -14.21
N GLY A 118 20.07 -10.47 -13.13
CA GLY A 118 19.90 -9.07 -12.73
C GLY A 118 18.55 -8.73 -12.11
N PHE A 119 17.68 -9.71 -11.89
CA PHE A 119 16.45 -9.52 -11.11
C PHE A 119 16.71 -9.75 -9.63
N ILE A 120 16.17 -8.88 -8.78
CA ILE A 120 16.21 -8.98 -7.33
C ILE A 120 14.91 -9.60 -6.80
N GLU A 121 15.03 -10.39 -5.75
CA GLU A 121 13.89 -11.02 -5.11
C GLU A 121 13.06 -10.02 -4.33
N VAL A 122 11.75 -10.09 -4.48
CA VAL A 122 10.75 -9.56 -3.57
C VAL A 122 10.19 -10.76 -2.79
N PRO A 123 10.45 -10.87 -1.49
CA PRO A 123 10.02 -12.03 -0.72
C PRO A 123 8.50 -12.11 -0.64
N LYS A 124 7.97 -13.31 -0.40
CA LYS A 124 6.56 -13.46 -0.05
C LYS A 124 6.26 -12.66 1.21
N MET A 125 5.17 -11.90 1.19
CA MET A 125 4.73 -11.13 2.32
C MET A 125 3.19 -11.08 2.38
N TYR A 126 2.68 -10.65 3.50
CA TYR A 126 1.24 -10.47 3.70
C TYR A 126 0.98 -9.02 4.10
N ARG A 127 0.10 -8.34 3.36
CA ARG A 127 -0.41 -7.01 3.69
C ARG A 127 -1.87 -7.13 4.06
N SER A 128 -2.33 -6.41 5.06
CA SER A 128 -3.72 -6.49 5.49
C SER A 128 -4.70 -6.16 4.37
N ALA A 129 -5.79 -6.94 4.29
CA ALA A 129 -6.87 -6.66 3.35
C ALA A 129 -7.55 -5.32 3.66
N TYR A 130 -7.62 -4.95 4.92
CA TYR A 130 -8.24 -3.70 5.39
C TYR A 130 -7.18 -2.77 6.00
N GLU A 131 -7.49 -1.48 6.08
CA GLU A 131 -6.82 -0.59 7.01
C GLU A 131 -6.97 -1.16 8.42
N ALA A 132 -5.89 -1.17 9.21
CA ALA A 132 -5.88 -1.92 10.46
C ALA A 132 -6.71 -1.26 11.55
N THR A 133 -7.41 -2.07 12.32
CA THR A 133 -7.95 -1.69 13.63
C THR A 133 -7.02 -2.18 14.74
N ILE A 134 -7.40 -1.97 15.99
CA ILE A 134 -6.65 -2.43 17.17
C ILE A 134 -7.56 -3.30 18.03
N ASP A 135 -7.13 -4.54 18.25
CA ASP A 135 -7.71 -5.43 19.26
C ASP A 135 -7.25 -4.97 20.65
N ARG A 136 -8.19 -4.51 21.44
CA ARG A 136 -8.01 -3.99 22.81
C ARG A 136 -8.60 -4.93 23.87
N THR A 137 -8.91 -6.17 23.50
CA THR A 137 -9.43 -7.18 24.44
C THR A 137 -8.51 -7.32 25.65
N LEU A 138 -7.19 -7.28 25.42
CA LEU A 138 -6.19 -7.17 26.48
C LEU A 138 -5.60 -5.75 26.46
N SER A 139 -6.14 -4.86 27.30
CA SER A 139 -5.77 -3.43 27.31
C SER A 139 -4.27 -3.18 27.59
N ALA A 140 -3.60 -4.07 28.32
CA ALA A 140 -2.16 -3.99 28.60
C ALA A 140 -1.29 -4.34 27.38
N THR A 141 -1.80 -5.16 26.47
CA THR A 141 -1.08 -5.63 25.27
C THR A 141 -1.99 -5.57 24.04
N PRO A 142 -2.39 -4.35 23.60
CA PRO A 142 -3.21 -4.21 22.40
C PRO A 142 -2.49 -4.79 21.19
N LYS A 143 -3.26 -5.37 20.26
CA LYS A 143 -2.72 -5.97 19.03
C LYS A 143 -3.28 -5.26 17.80
N LEU A 144 -2.43 -4.95 16.84
CA LEU A 144 -2.90 -4.44 15.55
C LEU A 144 -3.63 -5.58 14.80
N ALA A 145 -4.77 -5.28 14.18
CA ALA A 145 -5.65 -6.30 13.61
C ALA A 145 -6.21 -5.89 12.24
N SER A 146 -6.39 -6.86 11.36
CA SER A 146 -7.12 -6.72 10.10
C SER A 146 -8.33 -7.64 10.13
N VAL A 147 -9.49 -7.09 10.50
CA VAL A 147 -10.69 -7.86 10.81
C VAL A 147 -11.97 -7.08 10.44
N VAL A 148 -13.07 -7.78 10.32
CA VAL A 148 -14.44 -7.23 10.32
C VAL A 148 -15.04 -7.56 11.67
N ASN A 149 -14.95 -6.63 12.62
CA ASN A 149 -15.41 -6.86 13.99
C ASN A 149 -15.94 -5.55 14.57
N THR A 150 -17.22 -5.57 15.00
CA THR A 150 -17.93 -4.40 15.50
C THR A 150 -18.07 -4.40 17.03
N THR A 151 -17.34 -5.25 17.73
CA THR A 151 -17.33 -5.22 19.20
C THR A 151 -16.52 -4.04 19.74
N ALA A 152 -16.80 -3.60 20.94
CA ALA A 152 -16.14 -2.46 21.57
C ALA A 152 -14.60 -2.60 21.66
N ALA A 153 -14.08 -3.82 21.75
CA ALA A 153 -12.65 -4.09 21.75
C ALA A 153 -11.95 -3.69 20.42
N PHE A 154 -12.69 -3.72 19.30
CA PHE A 154 -12.19 -3.35 17.96
C PHE A 154 -12.69 -1.99 17.47
N ARG A 155 -12.97 -1.09 18.40
CA ARG A 155 -13.34 0.29 18.09
C ARG A 155 -12.20 1.00 17.35
N GLY A 156 -12.53 1.75 16.32
CA GLY A 156 -11.61 2.59 15.55
C GLY A 156 -11.11 3.82 16.34
N GLY A 157 -10.36 4.67 15.68
CA GLY A 157 -9.68 5.79 16.33
C GLY A 157 -8.72 5.30 17.42
N ASN A 158 -8.52 6.12 18.46
CA ASN A 158 -7.70 5.79 19.62
C ASN A 158 -8.49 5.17 20.79
N ASN A 159 -9.58 4.48 20.51
CA ASN A 159 -10.55 4.00 21.51
C ASN A 159 -11.48 5.11 22.06
N ASN A 160 -11.86 6.05 21.20
CA ASN A 160 -12.76 7.13 21.59
C ASN A 160 -14.21 6.65 21.65
N THR A 161 -14.81 6.62 22.84
CA THR A 161 -16.20 6.18 23.06
C THR A 161 -17.23 7.21 22.60
N ALA A 162 -16.86 8.47 22.39
CA ALA A 162 -17.80 9.53 21.99
C ALA A 162 -18.44 9.31 20.61
N TRP A 163 -17.83 8.46 19.79
CA TRP A 163 -18.28 8.15 18.42
C TRP A 163 -19.00 6.80 18.29
N ASP A 164 -19.20 6.08 19.39
CA ASP A 164 -19.95 4.82 19.36
C ASP A 164 -21.46 5.07 19.46
N GLY A 165 -22.21 4.23 18.78
CA GLY A 165 -23.67 4.32 18.71
C GLY A 165 -24.15 4.52 17.30
N THR A 166 -24.98 5.45 17.00
CA THR A 166 -25.67 5.66 15.72
C THR A 166 -24.76 5.73 14.47
N TYR A 167 -24.93 6.72 13.62
CA TYR A 167 -24.20 6.87 12.36
C TYR A 167 -22.72 7.29 12.54
N ARG A 168 -22.32 7.82 13.72
CA ARG A 168 -20.94 8.26 13.99
C ARG A 168 -20.10 7.20 14.72
N THR A 169 -20.58 5.96 14.79
CA THR A 169 -19.84 4.91 15.46
C THR A 169 -18.45 4.68 14.85
N LEU A 170 -17.49 4.36 15.72
CA LEU A 170 -16.15 3.90 15.31
C LEU A 170 -16.03 2.36 15.33
N LEU A 171 -17.09 1.64 15.68
CA LEU A 171 -17.11 0.17 15.66
C LEU A 171 -16.88 -0.34 14.24
N GLY A 172 -16.00 -1.32 14.11
CA GLY A 172 -15.65 -1.91 12.80
C GLY A 172 -14.86 -0.99 11.85
N ARG A 173 -14.36 0.15 12.36
CA ARG A 173 -13.59 1.12 11.57
C ARG A 173 -12.09 0.97 11.81
N PRO A 174 -11.23 1.47 10.89
CA PRO A 174 -9.79 1.54 11.09
C PRO A 174 -9.40 2.32 12.33
N ALA A 175 -8.30 1.92 12.97
CA ALA A 175 -7.69 2.67 14.05
C ALA A 175 -6.86 3.84 13.50
N THR A 176 -7.01 5.00 14.12
CA THR A 176 -6.24 6.20 13.83
C THR A 176 -5.76 6.85 15.13
N GLN A 177 -5.17 8.04 15.05
CA GLN A 177 -4.68 8.79 16.22
C GLN A 177 -3.71 7.96 17.07
N THR A 178 -2.86 7.19 16.39
CA THR A 178 -1.84 6.33 16.99
C THR A 178 -0.52 6.60 16.30
N SER A 179 0.58 6.69 17.04
CA SER A 179 1.91 6.96 16.50
C SER A 179 2.45 5.75 15.72
N LEU A 180 3.40 5.98 14.81
CA LEU A 180 4.13 4.90 14.11
C LEU A 180 4.75 3.91 15.10
N THR A 181 5.40 4.42 16.16
CA THR A 181 6.00 3.62 17.23
C THR A 181 4.99 2.66 17.87
N ASN A 182 3.77 3.17 18.16
CA ASN A 182 2.72 2.37 18.77
C ASN A 182 2.09 1.38 17.76
N PHE A 183 1.89 1.77 16.51
CA PHE A 183 1.44 0.84 15.47
C PHE A 183 2.42 -0.34 15.31
N ARG A 184 3.73 -0.06 15.26
CA ARG A 184 4.79 -1.09 15.25
C ARG A 184 4.70 -2.01 16.48
N LYS A 185 4.60 -1.43 17.66
CA LYS A 185 4.46 -2.17 18.93
C LYS A 185 3.23 -3.08 18.93
N TYR A 186 2.07 -2.56 18.51
CA TYR A 186 0.82 -3.34 18.53
C TYR A 186 0.82 -4.45 17.47
N ALA A 187 1.46 -4.25 16.34
CA ALA A 187 1.68 -5.31 15.36
C ALA A 187 2.55 -6.43 15.95
N ARG A 188 3.68 -6.07 16.57
CA ARG A 188 4.61 -7.03 17.19
C ARG A 188 4.02 -7.79 18.38
N ASN A 189 3.05 -7.21 19.08
CA ASN A 189 2.31 -7.90 20.14
C ASN A 189 1.51 -9.12 19.64
N ARG A 190 1.35 -9.29 18.31
CA ARG A 190 0.75 -10.50 17.73
C ARG A 190 1.69 -11.70 17.81
N GLY A 191 2.98 -11.49 17.59
CA GLY A 191 3.95 -12.57 17.74
C GLY A 191 4.08 -13.02 19.19
N ALA A 192 3.97 -14.32 19.45
CA ALA A 192 4.30 -14.85 20.77
C ALA A 192 5.79 -14.63 21.05
N ALA A 193 6.14 -14.42 22.32
CA ALA A 193 7.52 -14.30 22.74
C ALA A 193 8.31 -15.55 22.27
N GLY A 194 9.34 -15.32 21.43
CA GLY A 194 10.13 -16.40 20.81
C GLY A 194 9.64 -16.90 19.45
N LEU A 195 8.44 -16.50 18.99
CA LEU A 195 7.93 -16.84 17.66
C LEU A 195 7.80 -15.56 16.82
N ASN A 196 8.85 -15.26 16.05
CA ASN A 196 8.82 -14.35 14.89
C ASN A 196 8.06 -13.00 15.11
N SER A 197 8.18 -12.42 16.32
CA SER A 197 7.55 -11.14 16.65
C SER A 197 7.97 -10.04 15.67
N ALA A 198 9.18 -10.11 15.14
CA ALA A 198 9.69 -9.21 14.11
C ALA A 198 9.07 -9.44 12.72
N GLY A 199 8.40 -10.57 12.47
CA GLY A 199 7.63 -10.83 11.25
C GLY A 199 6.37 -9.97 11.17
N TRP A 200 5.74 -9.67 12.32
CA TRP A 200 4.56 -8.80 12.40
C TRP A 200 4.98 -7.34 12.51
N ASN A 201 4.49 -6.51 11.62
CA ASN A 201 4.73 -5.07 11.61
C ASN A 201 3.44 -4.31 11.22
N CYS A 202 3.44 -2.99 11.48
CA CYS A 202 2.47 -2.13 10.80
C CYS A 202 2.80 -2.04 9.31
N ASP A 203 2.14 -1.17 8.53
CA ASP A 203 2.39 -1.11 7.09
C ASP A 203 3.89 -0.96 6.81
N LEU A 204 4.39 -1.73 5.86
CA LEU A 204 5.80 -1.79 5.52
C LEU A 204 6.06 -1.11 4.18
N TYR A 205 7.15 -0.35 4.11
CA TYR A 205 7.60 0.24 2.84
C TYR A 205 7.79 -0.83 1.76
N ALA A 206 8.33 -2.00 2.11
CA ALA A 206 8.48 -3.12 1.17
C ALA A 206 7.13 -3.57 0.58
N ALA A 207 6.09 -3.67 1.41
CA ALA A 207 4.75 -4.08 0.96
C ALA A 207 4.03 -2.97 0.18
N GLN A 208 4.17 -1.73 0.60
CA GLN A 208 3.65 -0.55 -0.10
C GLN A 208 4.30 -0.40 -1.48
N ASN A 209 5.62 -0.48 -1.55
CA ASN A 209 6.40 -0.41 -2.78
C ASN A 209 6.09 -1.58 -3.74
N ALA A 210 5.99 -2.81 -3.23
CA ALA A 210 5.56 -3.95 -4.03
C ALA A 210 4.15 -3.76 -4.60
N THR A 211 3.20 -3.31 -3.77
CA THR A 211 1.82 -3.01 -4.20
C THR A 211 1.79 -1.96 -5.31
N TYR A 212 2.58 -0.88 -5.17
CA TYR A 212 2.69 0.18 -6.16
C TYR A 212 3.17 -0.35 -7.52
N TRP A 213 4.30 -1.08 -7.57
CA TRP A 213 4.84 -1.58 -8.82
C TRP A 213 3.99 -2.67 -9.45
N LEU A 214 3.34 -3.52 -8.65
CA LEU A 214 2.39 -4.50 -9.15
C LEU A 214 1.20 -3.81 -9.86
N TYR A 215 0.68 -2.71 -9.25
CA TYR A 215 -0.35 -1.89 -9.88
C TYR A 215 0.14 -1.24 -11.18
N VAL A 216 1.27 -0.53 -11.15
CA VAL A 216 1.81 0.21 -12.31
C VAL A 216 2.03 -0.72 -13.51
N ILE A 217 2.58 -1.92 -13.28
CA ILE A 217 2.83 -2.89 -14.34
C ILE A 217 1.52 -3.52 -14.85
N GLU A 218 0.56 -3.81 -13.96
CA GLU A 218 -0.74 -4.38 -14.34
C GLU A 218 -1.53 -3.42 -15.24
N TYR A 219 -1.66 -2.16 -14.84
CA TYR A 219 -2.46 -1.16 -15.54
C TYR A 219 -1.68 -0.42 -16.62
N ALA A 220 -0.35 -0.47 -16.61
CA ALA A 220 0.54 0.34 -17.42
C ALA A 220 0.16 1.83 -17.34
N ASN A 221 -0.11 2.32 -16.14
CA ASN A 221 -0.50 3.69 -15.89
C ASN A 221 -0.02 4.17 -14.51
N LEU A 222 0.51 5.39 -14.45
CA LEU A 222 1.00 6.02 -13.23
C LEU A 222 -0.11 6.69 -12.41
N ASN A 223 -1.25 7.02 -13.04
CA ASN A 223 -2.39 7.64 -12.36
C ASN A 223 -3.38 6.57 -11.88
N CYS A 224 -3.30 6.22 -10.60
CA CYS A 224 -4.21 5.24 -10.01
C CYS A 224 -5.65 5.76 -9.81
N GLN A 225 -5.88 7.06 -9.89
CA GLN A 225 -7.21 7.68 -9.74
C GLN A 225 -8.05 7.72 -11.03
N LEU A 226 -7.51 7.25 -12.16
CA LEU A 226 -8.33 7.07 -13.36
C LEU A 226 -9.55 6.20 -13.06
N ASP A 227 -10.64 6.44 -13.76
CA ASP A 227 -11.87 5.67 -13.58
C ASP A 227 -11.60 4.16 -13.69
N PHE A 228 -12.17 3.41 -12.76
CA PHE A 228 -12.11 1.96 -12.81
C PHE A 228 -12.85 1.45 -14.05
N ASN A 229 -12.19 0.60 -14.83
CA ASN A 229 -12.78 -0.07 -15.98
C ASN A 229 -12.62 -1.59 -15.84
N ALA A 230 -13.74 -2.28 -15.68
CA ALA A 230 -13.75 -3.74 -15.57
C ALA A 230 -13.45 -4.46 -16.90
N GLN A 231 -13.69 -3.78 -18.03
CA GLN A 231 -13.46 -4.36 -19.35
C GLN A 231 -11.98 -4.24 -19.73
N PRO A 232 -11.34 -5.32 -20.19
CA PRO A 232 -9.98 -5.22 -20.73
C PRO A 232 -9.97 -4.49 -22.08
N THR A 233 -8.77 -4.11 -22.53
CA THR A 233 -8.56 -3.64 -23.91
C THR A 233 -8.84 -4.77 -24.90
N SER A 234 -8.81 -4.46 -26.22
CA SER A 234 -8.93 -5.46 -27.28
C SER A 234 -7.86 -6.55 -27.22
N GLU A 235 -6.68 -6.22 -26.71
CA GLU A 235 -5.55 -7.13 -26.49
C GLU A 235 -5.69 -7.95 -25.18
N GLY A 236 -6.68 -7.64 -24.35
CA GLY A 236 -6.92 -8.31 -23.06
C GLY A 236 -6.21 -7.65 -21.87
N TYR A 237 -5.63 -6.46 -22.01
CA TYR A 237 -4.92 -5.78 -20.93
C TYR A 237 -5.85 -5.03 -19.97
N LYS A 238 -5.46 -4.94 -18.72
CA LYS A 238 -6.12 -4.05 -17.77
C LYS A 238 -5.94 -2.59 -18.21
N GLN A 239 -6.98 -1.78 -17.99
CA GLN A 239 -7.03 -0.36 -18.36
C GLN A 239 -7.76 0.46 -17.30
N GLY A 240 -7.66 1.80 -17.40
CA GLY A 240 -8.19 2.71 -16.39
C GLY A 240 -7.33 2.73 -15.13
N GLY A 241 -7.97 2.90 -13.99
CA GLY A 241 -7.33 2.94 -12.68
C GLY A 241 -8.19 2.28 -11.61
N LEU A 242 -8.07 2.77 -10.38
CA LEU A 242 -8.85 2.31 -9.22
C LEU A 242 -10.00 3.26 -8.87
N GLY A 243 -10.20 4.33 -9.68
CA GLY A 243 -11.13 5.41 -9.40
C GLY A 243 -10.57 6.41 -8.40
N ALA A 244 -11.27 7.53 -8.20
CA ALA A 244 -10.85 8.57 -7.26
C ALA A 244 -10.88 8.13 -5.79
N GLY A 245 -11.41 6.97 -5.50
CA GLY A 245 -11.54 6.49 -4.13
C GLY A 245 -12.49 7.35 -3.29
N VAL A 246 -12.26 7.38 -2.00
CA VAL A 246 -13.05 8.18 -1.06
C VAL A 246 -12.48 9.61 -0.88
N THR A 247 -11.64 10.06 -1.81
CA THR A 247 -10.81 11.29 -1.68
C THR A 247 -11.57 12.59 -1.89
N THR A 248 -12.82 12.52 -2.32
CA THR A 248 -13.65 13.69 -2.69
C THR A 248 -14.51 14.20 -1.55
N LEU A 249 -14.34 13.68 -0.34
CA LEU A 249 -15.12 14.09 0.80
C LEU A 249 -14.74 15.53 1.19
N ASN A 250 -15.74 16.40 1.33
CA ASN A 250 -15.51 17.76 1.79
C ASN A 250 -14.98 17.76 3.24
N SER A 251 -13.87 18.48 3.49
CA SER A 251 -13.22 18.51 4.79
C SER A 251 -14.12 19.04 5.92
N THR A 252 -14.96 20.05 5.64
CA THR A 252 -15.91 20.59 6.61
C THR A 252 -16.94 19.54 7.00
N LYS A 253 -17.49 18.83 6.04
CA LYS A 253 -18.43 17.73 6.28
C LYS A 253 -17.79 16.62 7.09
N TRP A 254 -16.60 16.18 6.72
CA TRP A 254 -15.90 15.13 7.45
C TRP A 254 -15.59 15.54 8.89
N ASN A 255 -15.11 16.77 9.11
CA ASN A 255 -14.89 17.28 10.46
C ASN A 255 -16.18 17.30 11.29
N THR A 256 -17.27 17.84 10.73
CA THR A 256 -18.55 17.92 11.43
C THR A 256 -19.18 16.55 11.67
N PHE A 257 -19.03 15.63 10.70
CA PHE A 257 -19.56 14.28 10.82
C PHE A 257 -18.88 13.48 11.94
N ASN A 258 -17.54 13.42 11.96
CA ASN A 258 -16.82 12.59 12.92
C ASN A 258 -15.39 13.08 13.24
N SER A 259 -15.14 14.37 13.19
CA SER A 259 -13.84 14.97 13.59
C SER A 259 -12.64 14.39 12.84
N TYR A 260 -12.79 14.10 11.56
CA TYR A 260 -11.78 13.46 10.67
C TYR A 260 -11.43 12.01 11.01
N TYR A 261 -12.17 11.33 11.86
CA TYR A 261 -11.97 9.89 12.09
C TYR A 261 -12.42 9.07 10.87
N PRO A 262 -11.96 7.82 10.75
CA PRO A 262 -12.37 6.92 9.68
C PRO A 262 -13.89 6.74 9.62
N PHE A 263 -14.45 6.67 8.42
CA PHE A 263 -15.89 6.56 8.20
C PHE A 263 -16.29 5.33 7.36
N VAL A 264 -15.37 4.74 6.58
CA VAL A 264 -15.61 3.51 5.84
C VAL A 264 -15.33 2.31 6.76
N PRO A 265 -16.27 1.38 6.96
CA PRO A 265 -16.05 0.16 7.73
C PRO A 265 -15.06 -0.78 7.02
N CYS A 266 -14.27 -1.50 7.79
CA CYS A 266 -13.45 -2.60 7.28
C CYS A 266 -14.36 -3.68 6.65
N GLY A 267 -13.96 -4.22 5.50
CA GLY A 267 -14.71 -5.26 4.79
C GLY A 267 -15.73 -4.75 3.78
N THR A 268 -15.81 -3.44 3.54
CA THR A 268 -16.72 -2.85 2.55
C THR A 268 -16.56 -3.48 1.16
N THR A 269 -15.34 -3.91 0.79
CA THR A 269 -15.06 -4.53 -0.51
C THR A 269 -15.07 -6.06 -0.50
N ASN A 270 -15.62 -6.71 0.53
CA ASN A 270 -15.63 -8.18 0.63
C ASN A 270 -16.33 -8.87 -0.55
N SER A 271 -17.36 -8.23 -1.11
CA SER A 271 -18.09 -8.73 -2.30
C SER A 271 -17.25 -8.77 -3.58
N LEU A 272 -16.05 -8.17 -3.59
CA LEU A 272 -15.12 -8.25 -4.72
C LEU A 272 -14.12 -9.42 -4.58
N GLY A 273 -14.00 -10.03 -3.41
CA GLY A 273 -13.01 -11.06 -3.15
C GLY A 273 -11.58 -10.58 -3.42
N ASN A 274 -10.89 -11.25 -4.35
CA ASN A 274 -9.52 -10.91 -4.77
C ASN A 274 -9.48 -9.95 -5.98
N ALA A 275 -10.63 -9.50 -6.49
CA ALA A 275 -10.66 -8.65 -7.66
C ALA A 275 -10.30 -7.19 -7.32
N SER A 276 -9.71 -6.51 -8.29
CA SER A 276 -9.71 -5.04 -8.31
C SER A 276 -11.08 -4.53 -8.71
N GLY A 277 -11.52 -3.44 -8.09
CA GLY A 277 -12.83 -2.89 -8.34
C GLY A 277 -13.18 -1.75 -7.40
N VAL A 278 -14.44 -1.32 -7.48
CA VAL A 278 -14.98 -0.22 -6.67
C VAL A 278 -16.33 -0.64 -6.10
N VAL A 279 -16.53 -0.44 -4.80
CA VAL A 279 -17.82 -0.64 -4.13
C VAL A 279 -18.36 0.71 -3.67
N GLU A 280 -19.61 1.01 -4.01
CA GLU A 280 -20.28 2.19 -3.49
C GLU A 280 -20.66 1.97 -2.02
N TYR A 281 -20.18 2.85 -1.15
CA TYR A 281 -20.55 2.89 0.25
C TYR A 281 -21.43 4.10 0.50
N THR A 282 -22.60 3.87 1.07
CA THR A 282 -23.54 4.91 1.46
C THR A 282 -23.24 5.31 2.91
N MET A 283 -22.76 6.52 3.09
CA MET A 283 -22.55 7.08 4.42
C MET A 283 -23.91 7.29 5.10
N PRO A 284 -23.98 7.12 6.43
CA PRO A 284 -25.16 7.56 7.20
C PRO A 284 -25.40 9.08 6.99
N ASP A 285 -26.62 9.52 7.23
CA ASP A 285 -26.95 10.96 7.20
C ASP A 285 -26.08 11.72 8.20
N GLU A 286 -25.21 12.55 7.66
CA GLU A 286 -24.15 13.25 8.43
C GLU A 286 -24.69 14.33 9.37
N TYR A 287 -25.92 14.82 9.09
CA TYR A 287 -26.47 15.97 9.78
C TYR A 287 -27.94 15.83 10.19
N ASP A 288 -28.48 14.64 10.10
CA ASP A 288 -29.94 14.40 10.30
C ASP A 288 -30.80 15.30 9.37
N THR A 289 -30.32 15.52 8.16
CA THR A 289 -30.94 16.38 7.14
C THR A 289 -31.61 15.63 6.01
N GLY A 290 -31.54 14.30 6.01
CA GLY A 290 -31.96 13.42 4.91
C GLY A 290 -31.01 13.44 3.70
N VAL A 291 -29.87 14.13 3.78
CA VAL A 291 -28.85 14.12 2.73
C VAL A 291 -27.84 13.01 2.97
N VAL A 292 -27.81 12.04 2.06
CA VAL A 292 -26.92 10.89 2.13
C VAL A 292 -25.77 11.06 1.15
N THR A 293 -24.55 10.96 1.65
CA THR A 293 -23.33 11.00 0.83
C THR A 293 -22.91 9.59 0.45
N LYS A 294 -22.61 9.38 -0.83
CA LYS A 294 -22.05 8.13 -1.35
C LYS A 294 -20.61 8.32 -1.71
N VAL A 295 -19.77 7.37 -1.34
CA VAL A 295 -18.34 7.32 -1.67
C VAL A 295 -18.01 6.01 -2.36
N LYS A 296 -16.99 6.04 -3.22
CA LYS A 296 -16.51 4.86 -3.94
C LYS A 296 -15.28 4.32 -3.23
N VAL A 297 -15.39 3.10 -2.70
CA VAL A 297 -14.32 2.40 -1.97
C VAL A 297 -13.57 1.50 -2.93
N PRO A 298 -12.29 1.78 -3.23
CA PRO A 298 -11.50 0.98 -4.15
C PRO A 298 -10.97 -0.29 -3.49
N SER A 299 -10.77 -1.32 -4.31
CA SER A 299 -9.98 -2.50 -3.98
C SER A 299 -8.94 -2.74 -5.07
N TYR A 300 -7.71 -3.00 -4.69
CA TYR A 300 -6.67 -3.51 -5.58
C TYR A 300 -6.26 -4.90 -5.17
N ARG A 301 -6.62 -5.91 -5.97
CA ARG A 301 -6.25 -7.30 -5.71
C ARG A 301 -6.54 -7.77 -4.28
N GLY A 302 -7.70 -7.37 -3.75
CA GLY A 302 -8.12 -7.69 -2.39
C GLY A 302 -7.63 -6.72 -1.31
N ILE A 303 -6.82 -5.72 -1.63
CA ILE A 303 -6.43 -4.64 -0.71
C ILE A 303 -7.49 -3.54 -0.80
N GLU A 304 -8.31 -3.40 0.24
CA GLU A 304 -9.34 -2.38 0.38
C GLU A 304 -8.72 -1.03 0.71
N ASN A 305 -9.25 0.07 0.17
CA ASN A 305 -8.74 1.43 0.36
C ASN A 305 -7.21 1.51 0.26
N PRO A 306 -6.57 1.10 -0.86
CA PRO A 306 -5.12 1.14 -0.98
C PRO A 306 -4.56 2.57 -0.89
N PHE A 307 -5.41 3.58 -1.04
CA PHE A 307 -5.13 5.01 -0.86
C PHE A 307 -6.43 5.79 -0.55
N GLY A 308 -6.30 7.01 0.01
CA GLY A 308 -7.31 8.06 -0.04
C GLY A 308 -8.39 8.03 1.05
N HIS A 309 -8.36 7.09 2.01
CA HIS A 309 -9.30 7.10 3.14
C HIS A 309 -8.67 7.73 4.39
N VAL A 310 -7.60 7.13 4.88
CA VAL A 310 -6.73 7.70 5.91
C VAL A 310 -5.27 7.51 5.52
N TRP A 311 -4.40 8.42 5.97
CA TRP A 311 -2.95 8.25 5.81
C TRP A 311 -2.48 6.94 6.45
N SER A 312 -1.59 6.24 5.79
CA SER A 312 -0.96 5.05 6.34
C SER A 312 0.45 5.35 6.83
N TRP A 313 0.69 5.29 8.16
CA TRP A 313 2.03 5.20 8.68
C TRP A 313 2.74 3.98 8.09
N THR A 314 3.91 4.20 7.51
CA THR A 314 4.68 3.16 6.82
C THR A 314 6.06 3.04 7.47
N ASP A 315 6.38 1.83 7.91
CA ASP A 315 7.62 1.50 8.61
C ASP A 315 8.68 0.91 7.67
N GLY A 316 9.93 0.81 8.14
CA GLY A 316 11.06 0.38 7.32
C GLY A 316 11.64 1.48 6.44
N CYS A 317 11.09 2.70 6.53
CA CYS A 317 11.64 3.89 5.86
C CYS A 317 11.50 5.14 6.73
N LYS A 318 12.33 6.13 6.48
CA LYS A 318 12.30 7.44 7.13
C LYS A 318 13.06 8.50 6.34
N CYS A 319 12.91 9.76 6.72
CA CYS A 319 13.57 10.87 6.06
C CYS A 319 14.33 11.76 7.06
N ALA A 320 15.44 12.33 6.57
CA ALA A 320 16.15 13.45 7.20
C ALA A 320 15.88 14.68 6.35
N ILE A 321 15.27 15.71 6.93
CA ILE A 321 14.99 16.98 6.26
C ILE A 321 15.83 18.06 6.95
N GLU A 322 16.83 18.59 6.27
CA GLU A 322 17.66 19.68 6.77
C GLU A 322 16.96 21.02 6.57
N SER A 323 17.23 21.99 7.42
CA SER A 323 16.83 23.37 7.16
C SER A 323 17.66 23.99 6.03
N ASP A 324 17.15 25.05 5.40
CA ASP A 324 17.90 25.79 4.38
C ASP A 324 19.25 26.32 4.91
N ALA A 325 19.29 26.70 6.20
CA ALA A 325 20.50 27.19 6.85
C ALA A 325 21.57 26.10 7.11
N ASP A 326 21.14 24.84 7.18
CA ASP A 326 22.00 23.70 7.51
C ASP A 326 22.37 22.84 6.28
N GLY A 327 22.10 23.32 5.07
CA GLY A 327 22.47 22.66 3.82
C GLY A 327 21.31 22.41 2.84
N GLY A 328 20.08 22.41 3.33
CA GLY A 328 18.87 22.30 2.48
C GLY A 328 18.69 20.92 1.83
N ILE A 329 19.24 19.85 2.40
CA ILE A 329 19.18 18.50 1.85
C ILE A 329 18.04 17.71 2.50
N SER A 330 17.23 17.08 1.68
CA SER A 330 16.21 16.13 2.13
C SER A 330 16.62 14.73 1.67
N SER A 331 16.78 13.79 2.60
CA SER A 331 17.30 12.45 2.33
C SER A 331 16.30 11.35 2.71
N PHE A 332 16.18 10.33 1.87
CA PHE A 332 15.37 9.15 2.09
C PHE A 332 16.20 7.94 2.47
N TYR A 333 15.75 7.20 3.47
CA TYR A 333 16.44 6.03 4.01
C TYR A 333 15.48 4.85 4.12
N THR A 334 15.99 3.64 3.87
CA THR A 334 15.26 2.37 4.09
C THR A 334 16.06 1.41 4.95
N CYS A 335 15.37 0.52 5.63
CA CYS A 335 15.94 -0.60 6.37
C CYS A 335 15.18 -1.88 5.98
N ASP A 336 15.91 -2.91 5.53
CA ASP A 336 15.30 -4.15 5.05
C ASP A 336 15.08 -5.17 6.18
N ASN A 337 15.71 -4.98 7.34
CA ASN A 337 15.54 -5.88 8.48
C ASN A 337 14.56 -5.30 9.52
N PRO A 338 13.34 -5.88 9.66
CA PRO A 338 12.36 -5.37 10.61
C PRO A 338 12.82 -5.34 12.07
N ALA A 339 13.77 -6.17 12.45
CA ALA A 339 14.31 -6.16 13.82
C ALA A 339 15.06 -4.85 14.17
N ASN A 340 15.52 -4.13 13.15
CA ASN A 340 16.27 -2.89 13.28
C ASN A 340 15.41 -1.62 13.17
N TYR A 341 14.09 -1.74 12.99
CA TYR A 341 13.21 -0.57 12.86
C TYR A 341 13.17 0.22 14.17
N GLN A 342 13.47 1.50 14.05
CA GLN A 342 13.56 2.41 15.20
C GLN A 342 13.34 3.87 14.73
N ASP A 343 13.06 4.77 15.67
CA ASP A 343 12.64 6.15 15.38
C ASP A 343 13.66 7.21 15.82
N THR A 344 14.81 6.81 16.42
CA THR A 344 15.72 7.72 17.12
C THR A 344 16.97 8.11 16.34
N ASN A 345 17.44 7.27 15.44
CA ASN A 345 18.63 7.52 14.59
C ASN A 345 18.52 6.77 13.25
N TYR A 346 19.57 6.80 12.44
CA TYR A 346 19.63 6.14 11.12
C TYR A 346 20.46 4.85 11.13
N ASP A 347 20.80 4.31 12.29
CA ASP A 347 21.59 3.07 12.39
C ASP A 347 20.84 1.94 11.71
N ASN A 348 21.55 1.18 10.88
CA ASN A 348 21.01 0.12 10.02
C ASN A 348 20.04 0.58 8.91
N TYR A 349 19.91 1.89 8.69
CA TYR A 349 19.20 2.43 7.55
C TYR A 349 20.19 2.86 6.46
N VAL A 350 19.85 2.57 5.21
CA VAL A 350 20.65 2.92 4.04
C VAL A 350 20.03 4.13 3.35
N LYS A 351 20.81 5.19 3.11
CA LYS A 351 20.38 6.32 2.27
C LYS A 351 20.15 5.82 0.85
N ARG A 352 18.94 6.01 0.32
CA ARG A 352 18.58 5.62 -1.04
C ARG A 352 18.71 6.77 -2.04
N GLY A 353 18.52 7.99 -1.60
CA GLY A 353 18.66 9.17 -2.46
C GLY A 353 18.15 10.44 -1.79
N GLU A 354 18.03 11.49 -2.59
CA GLU A 354 17.55 12.79 -2.16
C GLU A 354 16.13 13.06 -2.64
N LEU A 355 15.36 13.70 -1.77
CA LEU A 355 13.98 14.11 -2.01
C LEU A 355 13.94 15.58 -2.43
N PRO A 356 12.87 16.02 -3.12
CA PRO A 356 12.64 17.43 -3.34
C PRO A 356 12.58 18.19 -2.01
N HIS A 357 13.25 19.33 -1.94
CA HIS A 357 13.21 20.22 -0.77
C HIS A 357 12.01 21.19 -0.85
N LYS A 358 10.91 20.74 -1.44
CA LYS A 358 9.64 21.44 -1.59
C LYS A 358 8.53 20.45 -1.94
N GLU A 359 7.31 20.82 -1.65
CA GLU A 359 6.13 20.03 -2.01
C GLU A 359 5.67 20.28 -3.45
N GLY A 360 4.87 19.37 -4.00
CA GLY A 360 4.27 19.47 -5.31
C GLY A 360 3.90 18.12 -5.93
N TYR A 361 3.24 18.17 -7.10
CA TYR A 361 3.01 16.94 -7.88
C TYR A 361 4.32 16.36 -8.38
N VAL A 362 4.44 15.04 -8.25
CA VAL A 362 5.69 14.30 -8.55
C VAL A 362 5.94 14.27 -10.05
N LYS A 363 7.07 14.82 -10.47
CA LYS A 363 7.54 14.79 -11.86
C LYS A 363 8.52 13.66 -12.13
N ARG A 364 9.37 13.34 -11.15
CA ARG A 364 10.31 12.21 -11.21
C ARG A 364 10.34 11.45 -9.90
N MET A 365 10.48 10.14 -10.01
CA MET A 365 10.75 9.25 -8.89
C MET A 365 12.17 8.75 -8.89
N MET A 366 12.60 8.31 -7.73
CA MET A 366 13.94 7.79 -7.49
C MET A 366 14.24 6.58 -8.36
N ILE A 367 13.36 5.58 -8.34
CA ILE A 367 13.44 4.32 -9.11
C ILE A 367 14.88 3.83 -9.20
N GLY A 368 15.52 3.61 -8.05
CA GLY A 368 16.84 3.01 -7.99
C GLY A 368 16.80 1.50 -8.24
N GLU A 369 17.82 0.79 -7.85
CA GLU A 369 17.90 -0.67 -7.99
C GLU A 369 16.70 -1.41 -7.38
N TYR A 370 16.12 -0.83 -6.31
CA TYR A 370 15.00 -1.43 -5.57
C TYR A 370 13.65 -0.81 -5.94
N GLY A 371 13.58 0.04 -6.97
CA GLY A 371 12.34 0.66 -7.42
C GLY A 371 11.73 1.60 -6.37
N GLU A 372 12.56 2.44 -5.74
CA GLU A 372 12.08 3.36 -4.71
C GLU A 372 11.02 4.31 -5.28
N ASN A 373 9.79 4.21 -4.78
CA ASN A 373 8.66 5.04 -5.19
C ASN A 373 8.56 6.33 -4.33
N MET A 374 9.67 7.01 -4.19
CA MET A 374 9.80 8.30 -3.54
C MET A 374 10.25 9.36 -4.55
N PRO A 375 9.77 10.61 -4.45
CA PRO A 375 10.07 11.64 -5.45
C PRO A 375 11.52 12.10 -5.40
N THR A 376 12.05 12.50 -6.57
CA THR A 376 13.31 13.26 -6.69
C THR A 376 13.08 14.64 -7.31
N GLU A 377 11.95 14.84 -8.02
CA GLU A 377 11.57 16.13 -8.60
C GLU A 377 10.06 16.31 -8.52
N VAL A 378 9.62 17.53 -8.18
CA VAL A 378 8.21 17.96 -8.23
C VAL A 378 8.04 19.08 -9.25
N GLY A 379 6.80 19.31 -9.71
CA GLY A 379 6.47 20.31 -10.71
C GLY A 379 5.62 19.76 -11.85
N ALA A 380 5.02 18.59 -11.64
CA ALA A 380 4.01 18.00 -12.51
C ALA A 380 2.59 18.54 -12.19
N GLY A 381 1.57 17.86 -12.68
CA GLY A 381 0.15 18.10 -12.39
C GLY A 381 -0.55 16.79 -12.00
N SER A 382 -1.79 16.88 -11.56
CA SER A 382 -2.61 15.74 -11.14
C SER A 382 -2.94 14.73 -12.25
N THR A 383 -2.62 15.04 -13.49
CA THR A 383 -2.88 14.18 -14.66
C THR A 383 -1.63 13.96 -15.50
N THR A 384 -0.46 14.33 -14.98
CA THR A 384 0.80 14.23 -15.72
C THR A 384 1.89 13.56 -14.90
N TYR A 385 2.82 12.89 -15.56
CA TYR A 385 3.93 12.14 -14.96
C TYR A 385 3.42 11.10 -13.97
N PHE A 386 3.74 11.23 -12.68
CA PHE A 386 3.31 10.28 -11.65
C PHE A 386 1.93 10.58 -11.07
N ALA A 387 1.35 11.76 -11.39
CA ALA A 387 0.03 12.21 -10.97
C ALA A 387 -0.22 12.32 -9.44
N ASP A 388 0.60 11.70 -8.62
CA ASP A 388 0.54 11.74 -7.16
C ASP A 388 1.28 12.98 -6.60
N TYR A 389 0.91 13.43 -5.41
CA TYR A 389 1.52 14.58 -4.77
C TYR A 389 2.65 14.16 -3.80
N PHE A 390 3.54 15.07 -3.48
CA PHE A 390 4.52 14.95 -2.41
C PHE A 390 4.34 16.10 -1.43
N TYR A 391 4.22 15.76 -0.16
CA TYR A 391 4.04 16.73 0.92
C TYR A 391 5.19 16.63 1.92
N THR A 392 5.82 17.77 2.23
CA THR A 392 6.97 17.85 3.13
C THR A 392 6.92 19.12 3.97
N ASN A 393 7.76 19.19 5.01
CA ASN A 393 7.91 20.39 5.82
C ASN A 393 9.38 20.59 6.15
N ILE A 394 9.92 21.71 5.70
CA ILE A 394 11.29 22.11 5.97
C ILE A 394 11.37 22.69 7.39
N PRO A 395 12.25 22.19 8.28
CA PRO A 395 12.41 22.74 9.60
C PRO A 395 13.04 24.13 9.52
N ALA A 396 12.74 24.99 10.51
CA ALA A 396 13.34 26.34 10.58
C ALA A 396 14.84 26.30 10.89
N SER A 397 15.34 25.24 11.53
CA SER A 397 16.76 25.02 11.83
C SER A 397 17.03 23.54 12.09
N GLY A 398 18.27 23.11 11.90
CA GLY A 398 18.73 21.74 12.16
C GLY A 398 18.19 20.72 11.18
N VAL A 399 18.24 19.46 11.58
CA VAL A 399 17.77 18.31 10.81
C VAL A 399 16.57 17.68 11.48
N ALA A 400 15.43 17.67 10.79
CA ALA A 400 14.22 17.01 11.27
C ALA A 400 14.17 15.55 10.81
N GLN A 401 14.07 14.64 11.76
CA GLN A 401 13.79 13.22 11.49
C GLN A 401 12.28 13.03 11.29
N ARG A 402 11.90 12.46 10.16
CA ARG A 402 10.51 12.29 9.74
C ARG A 402 10.18 10.82 9.47
N GLY A 403 9.01 10.39 9.93
CA GLY A 403 8.37 9.18 9.40
C GLY A 403 7.76 9.44 8.03
N VAL A 404 7.35 8.38 7.35
CA VAL A 404 6.71 8.48 6.03
C VAL A 404 5.27 7.97 6.12
N LEU A 405 4.37 8.76 5.53
CA LEU A 405 2.97 8.40 5.33
C LEU A 405 2.71 8.22 3.84
N PHE A 406 1.90 7.24 3.49
CA PHE A 406 1.45 7.04 2.11
C PHE A 406 -0.07 7.10 1.96
N GLY A 407 -0.52 7.36 0.73
CA GLY A 407 -1.88 7.17 0.27
C GLY A 407 -2.76 8.42 0.26
N GLY A 408 -2.56 9.34 1.17
CA GLY A 408 -3.49 10.47 1.35
C GLY A 408 -4.72 10.12 2.19
N TYR A 409 -5.62 11.07 2.35
CA TYR A 409 -6.84 10.90 3.14
C TYR A 409 -8.06 11.52 2.44
N ALA A 410 -9.25 11.34 2.98
CA ALA A 410 -10.54 11.49 2.30
C ALA A 410 -10.86 12.86 1.68
N ASN A 411 -10.15 13.92 2.03
CA ASN A 411 -10.32 15.23 1.39
C ASN A 411 -9.09 15.71 0.60
N ASN A 412 -8.15 14.82 0.27
CA ASN A 412 -7.00 15.19 -0.54
C ASN A 412 -7.31 15.34 -2.05
N GLY A 413 -8.48 14.87 -2.49
CA GLY A 413 -8.86 14.97 -3.89
C GLY A 413 -7.80 14.35 -4.81
N ALA A 414 -7.41 15.09 -5.84
CA ALA A 414 -6.45 14.65 -6.83
C ALA A 414 -4.98 14.54 -6.33
N TYR A 415 -4.68 14.91 -5.09
CA TYR A 415 -3.35 14.71 -4.51
C TYR A 415 -3.11 13.25 -4.13
N ALA A 416 -4.18 12.55 -3.69
CA ALA A 416 -4.09 11.18 -3.21
C ALA A 416 -3.67 10.20 -4.30
N GLY A 417 -3.05 9.09 -3.89
CA GLY A 417 -2.70 8.01 -4.77
C GLY A 417 -1.74 7.03 -4.11
N LEU A 418 -1.42 5.96 -4.82
CA LEU A 418 -0.61 4.86 -4.28
C LEU A 418 0.80 5.30 -3.87
N SER A 419 1.38 6.30 -4.52
CA SER A 419 2.70 6.83 -4.17
C SER A 419 2.67 8.24 -3.57
N TYR A 420 1.49 8.77 -3.23
CA TYR A 420 1.41 10.03 -2.50
C TYR A 420 2.11 9.90 -1.16
N ALA A 421 3.29 10.50 -1.05
CA ALA A 421 4.13 10.43 0.13
C ALA A 421 4.08 11.74 0.93
N ASN A 422 4.05 11.62 2.27
CA ASN A 422 4.10 12.75 3.19
C ASN A 422 5.24 12.53 4.20
N THR A 423 6.17 13.48 4.25
CA THR A 423 7.33 13.49 5.13
C THR A 423 7.29 14.68 6.10
N PHE A 424 6.10 15.12 6.47
CA PHE A 424 5.89 16.28 7.33
C PHE A 424 6.11 15.96 8.82
N HIS A 425 5.72 14.76 9.27
CA HIS A 425 5.56 14.45 10.67
C HIS A 425 6.67 13.53 11.22
N SER A 426 7.02 13.72 12.50
CA SER A 426 7.82 12.75 13.25
C SER A 426 7.02 11.47 13.51
N ALA A 427 7.70 10.36 13.76
CA ALA A 427 7.08 9.07 14.07
C ALA A 427 6.16 9.07 15.30
N SER A 428 6.28 10.07 16.17
CA SER A 428 5.44 10.25 17.38
C SER A 428 4.13 10.99 17.12
N TYR A 429 3.95 11.60 15.94
CA TYR A 429 2.76 12.40 15.65
C TYR A 429 1.50 11.54 15.53
N THR A 430 0.38 12.08 15.98
CA THR A 430 -0.93 11.40 15.94
C THR A 430 -2.04 12.36 15.56
N THR A 431 -2.96 11.90 14.71
CA THR A 431 -4.20 12.63 14.40
C THR A 431 -5.29 11.66 13.94
N ALA A 432 -6.54 12.10 13.95
CA ALA A 432 -7.71 11.31 13.59
C ALA A 432 -7.69 10.77 12.15
N SER A 433 -6.94 11.41 11.24
CA SER A 433 -6.82 11.03 9.83
C SER A 433 -5.59 10.18 9.50
N ILE A 434 -4.83 9.73 10.50
CA ILE A 434 -3.64 8.87 10.30
C ILE A 434 -3.85 7.53 10.99
N GLY A 435 -3.86 6.49 10.17
CA GLY A 435 -3.89 5.08 10.55
C GLY A 435 -2.62 4.33 10.10
N SER A 436 -2.75 3.04 9.92
CA SER A 436 -1.74 2.16 9.31
C SER A 436 -2.41 0.87 8.82
N ARG A 437 -1.62 -0.06 8.32
CA ARG A 437 -2.02 -1.43 7.97
C ARG A 437 -1.27 -2.43 8.84
N LEU A 438 -1.67 -3.69 8.76
CA LEU A 438 -0.94 -4.81 9.36
C LEU A 438 -0.17 -5.52 8.25
N CYS A 439 1.09 -5.84 8.49
CA CYS A 439 1.92 -6.63 7.59
C CYS A 439 2.58 -7.79 8.34
N PHE A 440 2.88 -8.86 7.57
CA PHE A 440 3.68 -9.97 8.05
C PHE A 440 4.68 -10.41 6.97
N ILE A 441 5.95 -10.54 7.36
CA ILE A 441 6.99 -11.13 6.51
C ILE A 441 7.41 -12.45 7.17
N PRO A 442 7.22 -13.60 6.48
CA PRO A 442 7.75 -14.86 6.95
C PRO A 442 9.27 -14.78 7.16
N ALA A 443 9.80 -15.51 8.13
CA ALA A 443 11.24 -15.72 8.20
C ALA A 443 11.71 -16.47 6.93
N ALA A 444 12.90 -16.09 6.42
CA ALA A 444 13.51 -16.71 5.26
C ALA A 444 13.89 -18.17 5.55
#